data_5314bd3642cfbaa9fba26a281fd143b8
#
_entry.id   5314bd3642cfbaa9fba26a281fd143b8
#
_cell.length_a   1.000
_cell.length_b   1.000
_cell.length_c   1.000
_cell.angle_alpha   90.00
_cell.angle_beta   90.00
_cell.angle_gamma   90.00
#
_symmetry.space_group_name_H-M   'P 1'
#
loop_
_entity.id
_entity.type
_entity.pdbx_description
1 polymer ?
#
loop_
_entity_poly.entity_id
_entity_poly.type
_entity_poly.pdbx_seq_one_letter_code
_entity_poly.pdbx_strand_id
1 'polypeptide(L)'
;MIIKEISIRNFRSYYGENKFEFSDGLTLIIGDNGDGKTTFFEALQWLFNTATENNSIHNASEMRKSKLEIGESDEVAVRMVFDHDGEKIVEKSFTFERVSDSSFKTSSITFRGYEETSSGREVVNGKTLMDRCFDAFIQRFSMFKGESTLNVFQNAAALKELVDKFSGVRDFDKLVDLSDEMEKKSEKAYNKECTSDKKIASQAYTLNEQMKRVSEDILNKKKEISEKKLSVSLFSSKLEELEQNQETTERFNEVSERLKTLKDKSVKLRANISMVNKN
;
A
#
# COMPACT_ATOMS: atom_id res chain seq x y z
N MET A 1 11.29 10.68 1.51
CA MET A 1 11.06 11.13 0.13
C MET A 1 10.05 12.25 0.13
N ILE A 2 10.35 13.39 -0.50
CA ILE A 2 9.52 14.60 -0.52
C ILE A 2 9.44 15.08 -1.97
N ILE A 3 8.22 15.21 -2.52
CA ILE A 3 8.00 15.79 -3.84
C ILE A 3 8.11 17.31 -3.69
N LYS A 4 8.96 17.97 -4.52
CA LYS A 4 9.19 19.41 -4.50
C LYS A 4 8.42 20.14 -5.60
N GLU A 5 8.38 19.58 -6.81
CA GLU A 5 7.78 20.23 -7.98
C GLU A 5 7.19 19.16 -8.91
N ILE A 6 6.05 19.49 -9.52
CA ILE A 6 5.49 18.76 -10.64
C ILE A 6 5.23 19.75 -11.76
N SER A 7 5.79 19.50 -12.95
CA SER A 7 5.52 20.27 -14.16
C SER A 7 4.74 19.41 -15.14
N ILE A 8 3.66 19.96 -15.67
CA ILE A 8 2.79 19.31 -16.66
C ILE A 8 2.72 20.19 -17.90
N ARG A 9 3.10 19.64 -19.05
CA ARG A 9 3.09 20.35 -20.33
C ARG A 9 2.17 19.65 -21.33
N ASN A 10 1.22 20.39 -21.88
CA ASN A 10 0.30 19.96 -22.94
C ASN A 10 -0.40 18.61 -22.66
N PHE A 11 -0.70 18.29 -21.43
CA PHE A 11 -1.31 17.02 -21.03
C PHE A 11 -2.81 17.19 -20.83
N ARG A 12 -3.65 16.60 -21.68
CA ARG A 12 -5.11 16.62 -21.64
C ARG A 12 -5.69 18.05 -21.48
N SER A 13 -6.24 18.40 -20.30
CA SER A 13 -6.78 19.75 -20.05
C SER A 13 -5.69 20.81 -19.82
N TYR A 14 -4.47 20.43 -19.53
CA TYR A 14 -3.36 21.37 -19.35
C TYR A 14 -2.78 21.81 -20.68
N TYR A 15 -2.85 23.10 -20.95
CA TYR A 15 -2.27 23.74 -22.13
C TYR A 15 -1.01 24.51 -21.73
N GLY A 16 0.09 24.38 -22.51
CA GLY A 16 1.37 24.96 -22.19
C GLY A 16 2.02 24.31 -20.97
N GLU A 17 2.93 25.00 -20.35
CA GLU A 17 3.63 24.53 -19.15
C GLU A 17 2.93 25.01 -17.89
N ASN A 18 2.61 24.07 -17.01
CA ASN A 18 1.97 24.33 -15.72
C ASN A 18 2.83 23.72 -14.61
N LYS A 19 3.25 24.57 -13.67
CA LYS A 19 4.11 24.17 -12.53
C LYS A 19 3.34 24.19 -11.23
N PHE A 20 3.57 23.16 -10.42
CA PHE A 20 3.02 22.99 -9.09
C PHE A 20 4.18 22.77 -8.12
N GLU A 21 4.34 23.70 -7.21
CA GLU A 21 5.37 23.63 -6.17
C GLU A 21 4.74 23.13 -4.87
N PHE A 22 5.45 22.27 -4.15
CA PHE A 22 5.00 21.66 -2.92
C PHE A 22 5.93 22.07 -1.79
N SER A 23 5.32 22.47 -0.69
CA SER A 23 6.01 22.72 0.59
C SER A 23 5.84 21.53 1.52
N ASP A 24 6.61 21.52 2.61
CA ASP A 24 6.45 20.52 3.66
C ASP A 24 5.05 20.60 4.29
N GLY A 25 4.48 19.44 4.58
CA GLY A 25 3.17 19.30 5.19
C GLY A 25 2.04 19.04 4.21
N LEU A 26 0.90 19.68 4.39
CA LEU A 26 -0.30 19.46 3.59
C LEU A 26 -0.40 20.48 2.45
N THR A 27 -0.43 19.99 1.21
CA THR A 27 -0.76 20.79 0.02
C THR A 27 -2.18 20.49 -0.44
N LEU A 28 -2.99 21.52 -0.60
CA LEU A 28 -4.38 21.41 -1.03
C LEU A 28 -4.56 22.01 -2.43
N ILE A 29 -4.99 21.21 -3.39
CA ILE A 29 -5.32 21.66 -4.76
C ILE A 29 -6.82 21.90 -4.84
N ILE A 30 -7.20 23.17 -4.95
CA ILE A 30 -8.60 23.63 -4.99
C ILE A 30 -8.92 24.15 -6.38
N GLY A 31 -10.14 23.95 -6.84
CA GLY A 31 -10.66 24.46 -8.12
C GLY A 31 -12.06 23.97 -8.38
N ASP A 32 -12.73 24.54 -9.37
CA ASP A 32 -14.08 24.16 -9.79
C ASP A 32 -14.10 22.83 -10.60
N ASN A 33 -15.30 22.34 -10.90
CA ASN A 33 -15.44 21.17 -11.75
C ASN A 33 -14.96 21.50 -13.18
N GLY A 34 -13.98 20.73 -13.67
CA GLY A 34 -13.38 20.97 -14.98
C GLY A 34 -11.98 21.63 -14.93
N ASP A 35 -11.54 22.18 -13.81
CA ASP A 35 -10.24 22.88 -13.67
C ASP A 35 -9.01 21.99 -13.76
N GLY A 36 -9.19 20.69 -14.03
CA GLY A 36 -8.08 19.78 -14.26
C GLY A 36 -7.54 19.04 -13.03
N LYS A 37 -8.25 19.10 -11.86
CA LYS A 37 -7.81 18.36 -10.66
C LYS A 37 -7.63 16.86 -10.91
N THR A 38 -8.59 16.26 -11.61
CA THR A 38 -8.51 14.86 -12.02
C THR A 38 -7.38 14.64 -13.02
N THR A 39 -7.20 15.57 -13.98
CA THR A 39 -6.12 15.50 -14.97
C THR A 39 -4.74 15.60 -14.34
N PHE A 40 -4.58 16.38 -13.26
CA PHE A 40 -3.35 16.42 -12.48
C PHE A 40 -3.00 15.02 -11.95
N PHE A 41 -3.99 14.36 -11.33
CA PHE A 41 -3.78 13.00 -10.82
C PHE A 41 -3.51 11.98 -11.94
N GLU A 42 -4.18 12.11 -13.08
CA GLU A 42 -3.96 11.27 -14.26
C GLU A 42 -2.57 11.47 -14.89
N ALA A 43 -2.03 12.71 -14.85
CA ALA A 43 -0.66 12.99 -15.26
C ALA A 43 0.35 12.27 -14.36
N LEU A 44 0.12 12.25 -13.05
CA LEU A 44 0.95 11.47 -12.11
C LEU A 44 0.82 9.96 -12.36
N GLN A 45 -0.38 9.44 -12.55
CA GLN A 45 -0.58 8.02 -12.89
C GLN A 45 0.16 7.65 -14.19
N TRP A 46 0.14 8.53 -15.19
CA TRP A 46 0.87 8.32 -16.42
C TRP A 46 2.38 8.33 -16.19
N LEU A 47 2.91 9.25 -15.38
CA LEU A 47 4.31 9.30 -14.99
C LEU A 47 4.75 8.00 -14.29
N PHE A 48 3.93 7.49 -13.37
CA PHE A 48 4.20 6.25 -12.62
C PHE A 48 3.93 4.96 -13.42
N ASN A 49 3.57 5.03 -14.70
CA ASN A 49 3.16 3.87 -15.51
C ASN A 49 1.95 3.08 -14.98
N THR A 50 1.16 3.66 -14.11
CA THR A 50 -0.04 3.03 -13.55
C THR A 50 -1.28 3.23 -14.43
N ALA A 51 -1.21 4.09 -15.44
CA ALA A 51 -2.30 4.31 -16.40
C ALA A 51 -2.42 3.13 -17.37
N THR A 52 -3.64 2.62 -17.53
CA THR A 52 -3.96 1.48 -18.40
C THR A 52 -3.90 1.81 -19.89
N GLU A 53 -3.98 3.11 -20.26
CA GLU A 53 -3.97 3.55 -21.65
C GLU A 53 -2.57 3.98 -22.09
N ASN A 54 -2.00 3.18 -23.00
CA ASN A 54 -0.72 3.50 -23.64
C ASN A 54 -0.85 4.41 -24.87
N ASN A 55 -2.06 4.87 -25.21
CA ASN A 55 -2.27 5.70 -26.40
C ASN A 55 -1.82 7.13 -26.13
N SER A 56 -0.66 7.47 -26.67
CA SER A 56 -0.01 8.76 -26.43
C SER A 56 -0.82 9.95 -26.90
N ILE A 57 -1.52 9.89 -28.04
CA ILE A 57 -2.24 11.04 -28.58
C ILE A 57 -3.44 11.49 -27.73
N HIS A 58 -4.09 10.57 -27.01
CA HIS A 58 -5.16 10.92 -26.08
C HIS A 58 -4.68 11.69 -24.84
N ASN A 59 -3.40 11.61 -24.56
CA ASN A 59 -2.78 12.38 -23.49
C ASN A 59 -2.37 13.80 -23.92
N ALA A 60 -2.37 14.10 -25.23
CA ALA A 60 -2.08 15.44 -25.71
C ALA A 60 -3.28 16.38 -25.56
N SER A 61 -3.02 17.63 -25.19
CA SER A 61 -4.04 18.66 -25.00
C SER A 61 -4.83 18.96 -26.29
N GLU A 62 -6.14 18.85 -26.24
CA GLU A 62 -7.03 19.18 -27.35
C GLU A 62 -6.87 20.65 -27.77
N MET A 63 -6.70 21.56 -26.82
CA MET A 63 -6.47 22.96 -27.08
C MET A 63 -5.14 23.16 -27.85
N ARG A 64 -4.09 22.41 -27.52
CA ARG A 64 -2.82 22.48 -28.26
C ARG A 64 -2.94 21.87 -29.65
N LYS A 65 -3.59 20.72 -29.77
CA LYS A 65 -3.86 20.06 -31.05
C LYS A 65 -4.59 20.98 -32.03
N SER A 66 -5.59 21.73 -31.57
CA SER A 66 -6.36 22.64 -32.42
C SER A 66 -5.55 23.84 -32.92
N LYS A 67 -4.49 24.24 -32.18
CA LYS A 67 -3.65 25.41 -32.53
C LYS A 67 -2.40 25.07 -33.35
N LEU A 68 -2.08 23.78 -33.48
CA LEU A 68 -0.95 23.34 -34.32
C LEU A 68 -1.28 23.48 -35.80
N GLU A 69 -0.35 24.00 -36.57
CA GLU A 69 -0.42 23.97 -38.05
C GLU A 69 0.03 22.61 -38.58
N ILE A 70 -0.34 22.29 -39.84
CA ILE A 70 0.08 21.04 -40.47
C ILE A 70 1.61 21.05 -40.65
N GLY A 71 2.27 20.01 -40.17
CA GLY A 71 3.74 19.90 -40.12
C GLY A 71 4.35 20.47 -38.86
N GLU A 72 3.59 21.14 -37.99
CA GLU A 72 4.08 21.60 -36.69
C GLU A 72 4.02 20.50 -35.65
N SER A 73 5.01 20.47 -34.77
CA SER A 73 5.09 19.51 -33.66
C SER A 73 5.21 20.21 -32.32
N ASP A 74 4.73 19.54 -31.27
CA ASP A 74 4.94 19.96 -29.88
C ASP A 74 5.10 18.73 -28.98
N GLU A 75 5.40 18.96 -27.71
CA GLU A 75 5.70 17.92 -26.74
C GLU A 75 4.65 17.88 -25.65
N VAL A 76 4.29 16.65 -25.27
CA VAL A 76 3.63 16.35 -24.00
C VAL A 76 4.69 15.89 -23.02
N ALA A 77 4.76 16.52 -21.85
CA ALA A 77 5.71 16.14 -20.82
C ALA A 77 5.09 16.21 -19.43
N VAL A 78 5.46 15.26 -18.59
CA VAL A 78 5.21 15.30 -17.13
C VAL A 78 6.55 15.09 -16.45
N ARG A 79 6.93 16.06 -15.63
CA ARG A 79 8.19 16.08 -14.90
C ARG A 79 7.91 16.19 -13.41
N MET A 80 8.67 15.47 -12.60
CA MET A 80 8.62 15.53 -11.15
C MET A 80 10.02 15.71 -10.58
N VAL A 81 10.16 16.66 -9.68
CA VAL A 81 11.36 16.89 -8.86
C VAL A 81 11.06 16.44 -7.45
N PHE A 82 11.90 15.59 -6.89
CA PHE A 82 11.72 15.06 -5.54
C PHE A 82 13.07 14.86 -4.84
N ASP A 83 13.03 14.86 -3.52
CA ASP A 83 14.17 14.57 -2.66
C ASP A 83 14.07 13.15 -2.11
N HIS A 84 15.07 12.33 -2.39
CA HIS A 84 15.27 11.00 -1.84
C HIS A 84 16.76 10.67 -1.83
N ASP A 85 17.43 10.93 -0.70
CA ASP A 85 18.89 10.88 -0.60
C ASP A 85 19.56 11.79 -1.66
N GLY A 86 19.11 13.06 -1.72
CA GLY A 86 19.47 14.04 -2.71
C GLY A 86 18.41 14.29 -3.77
N GLU A 87 18.55 15.42 -4.48
CA GLU A 87 17.59 15.83 -5.50
C GLU A 87 17.59 14.88 -6.70
N LYS A 88 16.42 14.45 -7.10
CA LYS A 88 16.18 13.58 -8.24
C LYS A 88 15.07 14.17 -9.11
N ILE A 89 15.20 13.95 -10.41
CA ILE A 89 14.21 14.40 -11.39
C ILE A 89 13.83 13.21 -12.25
N VAL A 90 12.56 13.07 -12.52
CA VAL A 90 12.04 12.14 -13.54
C VAL A 90 11.16 12.90 -14.51
N GLU A 91 11.29 12.55 -15.79
CA GLU A 91 10.55 13.19 -16.88
C GLU A 91 10.10 12.13 -17.88
N LYS A 92 8.80 12.11 -18.14
CA LYS A 92 8.21 11.27 -19.17
C LYS A 92 7.59 12.15 -20.23
N SER A 93 7.98 11.96 -21.49
CA SER A 93 7.55 12.81 -22.59
C SER A 93 7.38 12.05 -23.89
N PHE A 94 6.62 12.64 -24.82
CA PHE A 94 6.55 12.25 -26.21
C PHE A 94 6.20 13.47 -27.06
N THR A 95 6.63 13.47 -28.33
CA THR A 95 6.27 14.51 -29.29
C THR A 95 5.08 14.08 -30.12
N PHE A 96 4.26 15.03 -30.53
CA PHE A 96 3.16 14.84 -31.47
C PHE A 96 3.21 15.92 -32.57
N GLU A 97 2.97 15.52 -33.79
CA GLU A 97 3.03 16.33 -34.99
C GLU A 97 1.66 16.27 -35.71
N ARG A 98 1.15 17.41 -36.15
CA ARG A 98 -0.07 17.43 -36.95
C ARG A 98 0.26 17.10 -38.40
N VAL A 99 -0.21 15.94 -38.87
CA VAL A 99 0.03 15.48 -40.24
C VAL A 99 -1.08 15.92 -41.20
N SER A 100 -2.31 15.99 -40.72
CA SER A 100 -3.48 16.48 -41.48
C SER A 100 -4.50 17.11 -40.52
N ASP A 101 -5.62 17.60 -41.07
CA ASP A 101 -6.67 18.23 -40.27
C ASP A 101 -7.20 17.35 -39.14
N SER A 102 -7.18 16.04 -39.31
CA SER A 102 -7.71 15.08 -38.34
C SER A 102 -6.71 14.05 -37.84
N SER A 103 -5.45 14.07 -38.31
CA SER A 103 -4.47 13.04 -37.97
C SER A 103 -3.20 13.62 -37.36
N PHE A 104 -2.71 12.93 -36.33
CA PHE A 104 -1.48 13.24 -35.63
C PHE A 104 -0.55 12.03 -35.61
N LYS A 105 0.74 12.29 -35.74
CA LYS A 105 1.79 11.31 -35.55
C LYS A 105 2.44 11.53 -34.20
N THR A 106 2.71 10.46 -33.48
CA THR A 106 3.38 10.53 -32.16
C THR A 106 4.71 9.82 -32.21
N SER A 107 5.69 10.34 -31.45
CA SER A 107 6.96 9.63 -31.22
C SER A 107 6.78 8.51 -30.20
N SER A 108 7.81 7.69 -30.03
CA SER A 108 7.93 6.81 -28.87
C SER A 108 8.00 7.61 -27.56
N ILE A 109 7.47 7.06 -26.48
CA ILE A 109 7.56 7.67 -25.15
C ILE A 109 9.02 7.60 -24.69
N THR A 110 9.54 8.72 -24.25
CA THR A 110 10.84 8.85 -23.60
C THR A 110 10.64 8.98 -22.09
N PHE A 111 11.38 8.19 -21.31
CA PHE A 111 11.34 8.28 -19.86
C PHE A 111 12.76 8.42 -19.30
N ARG A 112 13.11 9.63 -18.87
CA ARG A 112 14.44 10.02 -18.38
C ARG A 112 14.41 10.25 -16.89
N GLY A 113 15.49 9.87 -16.22
CA GLY A 113 15.78 10.22 -14.83
C GLY A 113 17.07 11.03 -14.75
N TYR A 114 17.18 11.88 -13.73
CA TYR A 114 18.38 12.62 -13.40
C TYR A 114 18.61 12.52 -11.91
N GLU A 115 19.82 12.19 -11.52
CA GLU A 115 20.26 12.17 -10.13
C GLU A 115 21.59 12.88 -9.97
N GLU A 116 21.78 13.54 -8.83
CA GLU A 116 23.04 14.15 -8.48
C GLU A 116 23.97 13.11 -7.88
N THR A 117 25.16 13.00 -8.47
CA THR A 117 26.24 12.13 -7.97
C THR A 117 27.44 13.00 -7.58
N SER A 118 28.42 12.43 -6.90
CA SER A 118 29.68 13.11 -6.58
C SER A 118 30.43 13.64 -7.80
N SER A 119 30.13 13.13 -8.99
CA SER A 119 30.71 13.52 -10.28
C SER A 119 29.86 14.54 -11.08
N GLY A 120 28.69 14.94 -10.54
CA GLY A 120 27.74 15.85 -11.19
C GLY A 120 26.40 15.19 -11.48
N ARG A 121 25.60 15.84 -12.33
CA ARG A 121 24.27 15.35 -12.72
C ARG A 121 24.40 14.24 -13.76
N GLU A 122 23.89 13.05 -13.41
CA GLU A 122 23.90 11.87 -14.27
C GLU A 122 22.50 11.59 -14.83
N VAL A 123 22.45 11.17 -16.11
CA VAL A 123 21.21 10.77 -16.78
C VAL A 123 21.03 9.27 -16.63
N VAL A 124 19.92 8.86 -16.03
CA VAL A 124 19.57 7.45 -15.81
C VAL A 124 18.22 7.12 -16.46
N ASN A 125 17.89 5.84 -16.56
CA ASN A 125 16.58 5.45 -17.04
C ASN A 125 15.51 5.85 -16.01
N GLY A 126 14.52 6.66 -16.43
CA GLY A 126 13.48 7.19 -15.56
C GLY A 126 12.66 6.12 -14.87
N LYS A 127 12.34 5.02 -15.58
CA LYS A 127 11.60 3.90 -14.98
C LYS A 127 12.41 3.23 -13.87
N THR A 128 13.68 2.95 -14.11
CA THR A 128 14.57 2.34 -13.11
C THR A 128 14.71 3.23 -11.88
N LEU A 129 14.83 4.55 -12.08
CA LEU A 129 14.87 5.53 -10.98
C LEU A 129 13.57 5.55 -10.19
N MET A 130 12.43 5.56 -10.90
CA MET A 130 11.11 5.50 -10.28
C MET A 130 10.90 4.23 -9.48
N ASP A 131 11.19 3.07 -10.05
CA ASP A 131 11.00 1.77 -9.37
C ASP A 131 11.90 1.64 -8.13
N ARG A 132 13.07 2.28 -8.13
CA ARG A 132 13.98 2.32 -6.97
C ARG A 132 13.48 3.23 -5.85
N CYS A 133 12.93 4.39 -6.18
CA CYS A 133 12.49 5.39 -5.22
C CYS A 133 11.02 5.24 -4.81
N PHE A 134 10.18 4.75 -5.72
CA PHE A 134 8.74 4.56 -5.54
C PHE A 134 8.39 3.11 -5.85
N ASP A 135 8.61 2.22 -4.91
CA ASP A 135 8.24 0.82 -5.10
C ASP A 135 6.72 0.65 -5.32
N ALA A 136 6.32 -0.49 -5.86
CA ALA A 136 4.92 -0.77 -6.17
C ALA A 136 3.98 -0.65 -4.96
N PHE A 137 4.52 -0.85 -3.75
CA PHE A 137 3.80 -0.68 -2.50
C PHE A 137 3.50 0.80 -2.24
N ILE A 138 4.51 1.68 -2.35
CA ILE A 138 4.35 3.13 -2.17
C ILE A 138 3.33 3.65 -3.19
N GLN A 139 3.45 3.25 -4.46
CA GLN A 139 2.50 3.66 -5.51
C GLN A 139 1.06 3.26 -5.16
N ARG A 140 0.85 2.03 -4.71
CA ARG A 140 -0.48 1.49 -4.39
C ARG A 140 -1.12 2.17 -3.18
N PHE A 141 -0.35 2.48 -2.14
CA PHE A 141 -0.87 3.00 -0.88
C PHE A 141 -0.74 4.52 -0.71
N SER A 142 0.02 5.20 -1.57
CA SER A 142 0.20 6.66 -1.52
C SER A 142 -0.52 7.39 -2.64
N MET A 143 -0.92 6.70 -3.73
CA MET A 143 -1.57 7.31 -4.89
C MET A 143 -2.92 6.66 -5.15
N PHE A 144 -3.99 7.28 -4.70
CA PHE A 144 -5.35 6.79 -4.91
C PHE A 144 -6.29 7.88 -5.43
N LYS A 145 -7.21 7.50 -6.30
CA LYS A 145 -8.22 8.35 -6.90
C LYS A 145 -9.58 8.04 -6.29
N GLY A 146 -10.11 8.98 -5.50
CA GLY A 146 -11.46 8.89 -4.92
C GLY A 146 -11.61 7.90 -3.75
N GLU A 147 -12.81 7.88 -3.18
CA GLU A 147 -13.13 7.12 -1.96
C GLU A 147 -13.13 5.60 -2.15
N SER A 148 -13.39 5.13 -3.38
CA SER A 148 -13.53 3.69 -3.68
C SER A 148 -12.23 2.88 -3.57
N THR A 149 -11.08 3.53 -3.57
CA THR A 149 -9.75 2.90 -3.45
C THR A 149 -9.22 2.87 -2.02
N LEU A 150 -9.86 3.58 -1.09
CA LEU A 150 -9.49 3.64 0.32
C LEU A 150 -9.93 2.42 1.16
N ASN A 151 -10.28 1.30 0.53
CA ASN A 151 -10.66 0.07 1.22
C ASN A 151 -9.51 -0.62 1.99
N VAL A 152 -8.41 0.11 2.29
CA VAL A 152 -7.32 -0.40 3.13
C VAL A 152 -7.84 -0.81 4.52
N PHE A 153 -8.77 -0.03 5.07
CA PHE A 153 -9.37 -0.33 6.38
C PHE A 153 -10.46 -1.41 6.35
N GLN A 154 -11.01 -1.70 5.17
CA GLN A 154 -12.00 -2.76 5.00
C GLN A 154 -11.38 -4.10 4.60
N ASN A 155 -10.11 -4.10 4.19
CA ASN A 155 -9.38 -5.29 3.77
C ASN A 155 -8.25 -5.62 4.78
N ALA A 156 -8.49 -6.59 5.64
CA ALA A 156 -7.52 -7.03 6.64
C ALA A 156 -6.17 -7.46 6.02
N ALA A 157 -6.17 -7.99 4.79
CA ALA A 157 -4.95 -8.35 4.08
C ALA A 157 -4.13 -7.12 3.68
N ALA A 158 -4.78 -6.04 3.23
CA ALA A 158 -4.11 -4.79 2.87
C ALA A 158 -3.52 -4.08 4.11
N LEU A 159 -4.25 -4.08 5.22
CA LEU A 159 -3.76 -3.54 6.50
C LEU A 159 -2.55 -4.33 7.01
N LYS A 160 -2.61 -5.67 6.94
CA LYS A 160 -1.49 -6.53 7.30
C LYS A 160 -0.26 -6.24 6.43
N GLU A 161 -0.41 -6.14 5.13
CA GLU A 161 0.68 -5.83 4.19
C GLU A 161 1.33 -4.46 4.52
N LEU A 162 0.51 -3.49 4.90
CA LEU A 162 0.96 -2.16 5.31
C LEU A 162 1.76 -2.21 6.62
N VAL A 163 1.25 -2.92 7.63
CA VAL A 163 1.95 -3.11 8.92
C VAL A 163 3.26 -3.88 8.72
N ASP A 164 3.25 -4.96 7.94
CA ASP A 164 4.44 -5.77 7.66
C ASP A 164 5.53 -4.94 6.96
N LYS A 165 5.15 -4.03 6.06
CA LYS A 165 6.11 -3.15 5.36
C LYS A 165 6.71 -2.08 6.28
N PHE A 166 5.89 -1.40 7.07
CA PHE A 166 6.36 -0.33 7.96
C PHE A 166 7.04 -0.84 9.22
N SER A 167 6.71 -2.04 9.68
CA SER A 167 7.35 -2.65 10.86
C SER A 167 8.71 -3.28 10.57
N GLY A 168 9.10 -3.41 9.29
CA GLY A 168 10.32 -4.10 8.91
C GLY A 168 10.30 -5.62 9.16
N VAL A 169 9.15 -6.19 9.50
CA VAL A 169 9.02 -7.65 9.79
C VAL A 169 9.50 -8.49 8.62
N ARG A 170 9.23 -8.07 7.39
CA ARG A 170 9.72 -8.77 6.17
C ARG A 170 11.25 -8.82 6.06
N ASP A 171 11.95 -7.87 6.64
CA ASP A 171 13.42 -7.89 6.62
C ASP A 171 13.95 -8.91 7.62
N PHE A 172 13.27 -9.14 8.73
CA PHE A 172 13.56 -10.26 9.62
C PHE A 172 13.27 -11.61 8.97
N ASP A 173 12.16 -11.74 8.22
CA ASP A 173 11.85 -12.96 7.47
C ASP A 173 12.96 -13.27 6.45
N LYS A 174 13.43 -12.26 5.70
CA LYS A 174 14.58 -12.43 4.78
C LYS A 174 15.87 -12.83 5.49
N LEU A 175 16.11 -12.30 6.69
CA LEU A 175 17.28 -12.71 7.50
C LEU A 175 17.17 -14.16 7.94
N VAL A 176 15.99 -14.64 8.32
CA VAL A 176 15.73 -16.04 8.63
C VAL A 176 15.98 -16.92 7.42
N ASP A 177 15.42 -16.59 6.24
CA ASP A 177 15.63 -17.32 5.00
C ASP A 177 17.12 -17.38 4.62
N LEU A 178 17.83 -16.27 4.74
CA LEU A 178 19.27 -16.19 4.46
C LEU A 178 20.07 -17.06 5.45
N SER A 179 19.68 -17.06 6.73
CA SER A 179 20.30 -17.91 7.75
C SER A 179 20.12 -19.40 7.41
N ASP A 180 18.92 -19.80 7.01
CA ASP A 180 18.61 -21.18 6.59
C ASP A 180 19.40 -21.58 5.33
N GLU A 181 19.60 -20.66 4.39
CA GLU A 181 20.45 -20.92 3.22
C GLU A 181 21.93 -21.08 3.60
N MET A 182 22.42 -20.26 4.52
CA MET A 182 23.81 -20.36 5.01
C MET A 182 24.03 -21.65 5.77
N GLU A 183 23.08 -22.07 6.61
CA GLU A 183 23.11 -23.36 7.29
C GLU A 183 23.22 -24.51 6.30
N LYS A 184 22.35 -24.56 5.27
CA LYS A 184 22.36 -25.58 4.22
C LYS A 184 23.67 -25.60 3.43
N LYS A 185 24.27 -24.44 3.15
CA LYS A 185 25.58 -24.34 2.46
C LYS A 185 26.71 -24.85 3.34
N SER A 186 26.72 -24.47 4.62
CA SER A 186 27.72 -24.93 5.60
C SER A 186 27.63 -26.43 5.81
N GLU A 187 26.42 -26.99 5.93
CA GLU A 187 26.18 -28.42 6.05
C GLU A 187 26.72 -29.21 4.84
N LYS A 188 26.44 -28.67 3.62
CA LYS A 188 26.98 -29.29 2.39
C LYS A 188 28.51 -29.27 2.32
N ALA A 189 29.15 -28.17 2.74
CA ALA A 189 30.59 -28.04 2.78
C ALA A 189 31.19 -29.02 3.79
N TYR A 190 30.63 -29.08 5.00
CA TYR A 190 31.06 -30.01 6.06
C TYR A 190 30.94 -31.48 5.59
N ASN A 191 29.80 -31.85 4.99
CA ASN A 191 29.58 -33.20 4.48
C ASN A 191 30.60 -33.58 3.37
N LYS A 192 31.00 -32.62 2.53
CA LYS A 192 32.00 -32.81 1.49
C LYS A 192 33.40 -33.07 2.05
N GLU A 193 33.75 -32.37 3.13
CA GLU A 193 35.05 -32.59 3.80
C GLU A 193 35.07 -33.91 4.60
N CYS A 194 33.97 -34.27 5.25
CA CYS A 194 33.87 -35.52 6.01
C CYS A 194 33.89 -36.78 5.14
N THR A 195 33.61 -36.70 3.83
CA THR A 195 33.60 -37.85 2.92
C THR A 195 35.01 -38.39 2.59
N SER A 196 36.09 -37.70 3.01
CA SER A 196 37.47 -38.16 2.76
C SER A 196 37.91 -39.33 3.64
N ASP A 197 37.20 -39.62 4.74
CA ASP A 197 37.51 -40.73 5.65
C ASP A 197 36.25 -41.58 5.87
N LYS A 198 36.32 -42.87 5.42
CA LYS A 198 35.16 -43.79 5.38
C LYS A 198 34.48 -44.00 6.73
N LYS A 199 35.21 -43.91 7.82
CA LYS A 199 34.68 -44.10 9.17
C LYS A 199 33.94 -42.85 9.68
N ILE A 200 34.48 -41.70 9.38
CA ILE A 200 33.90 -40.40 9.70
C ILE A 200 32.67 -40.15 8.84
N ALA A 201 32.72 -40.52 7.56
CA ALA A 201 31.59 -40.42 6.62
C ALA A 201 30.35 -41.23 7.08
N SER A 202 30.56 -42.44 7.62
CA SER A 202 29.45 -43.27 8.14
C SER A 202 28.81 -42.65 9.41
N GLN A 203 29.62 -42.09 10.30
CA GLN A 203 29.13 -41.42 11.51
C GLN A 203 28.43 -40.08 11.17
N ALA A 204 28.98 -39.31 10.25
CA ALA A 204 28.39 -38.09 9.76
C ALA A 204 27.03 -38.35 9.08
N TYR A 205 26.92 -39.41 8.29
CA TYR A 205 25.65 -39.80 7.66
C TYR A 205 24.56 -40.13 8.69
N THR A 206 24.90 -40.93 9.73
CA THR A 206 23.96 -41.30 10.80
C THR A 206 23.52 -40.06 11.61
N LEU A 207 24.42 -39.14 11.91
CA LEU A 207 24.12 -37.91 12.61
C LEU A 207 23.24 -36.98 11.77
N ASN A 208 23.51 -36.85 10.47
CA ASN A 208 22.67 -36.05 9.55
C ASN A 208 21.24 -36.60 9.43
N GLU A 209 21.10 -37.94 9.38
CA GLU A 209 19.78 -38.57 9.38
C GLU A 209 19.02 -38.30 10.69
N GLN A 210 19.71 -38.32 11.82
CA GLN A 210 19.12 -37.95 13.11
C GLN A 210 18.74 -36.47 13.16
N MET A 211 19.60 -35.58 12.70
CA MET A 211 19.31 -34.15 12.62
C MET A 211 18.08 -33.86 11.73
N LYS A 212 17.95 -34.49 10.56
CA LYS A 212 16.78 -34.35 9.72
C LYS A 212 15.49 -34.76 10.43
N ARG A 213 15.49 -35.92 11.10
CA ARG A 213 14.30 -36.37 11.87
C ARG A 213 13.94 -35.40 12.98
N VAL A 214 14.93 -34.91 13.73
CA VAL A 214 14.69 -33.92 14.78
C VAL A 214 14.17 -32.58 14.20
N SER A 215 14.71 -32.15 13.07
CA SER A 215 14.23 -30.94 12.37
C SER A 215 12.79 -31.08 11.89
N GLU A 216 12.41 -32.22 11.33
CA GLU A 216 11.03 -32.53 10.94
C GLU A 216 10.09 -32.55 12.16
N ASP A 217 10.52 -33.14 13.27
CA ASP A 217 9.75 -33.16 14.53
C ASP A 217 9.56 -31.76 15.09
N ILE A 218 10.61 -30.92 15.06
CA ILE A 218 10.53 -29.51 15.46
C ILE A 218 9.52 -28.76 14.58
N LEU A 219 9.58 -28.96 13.25
CA LEU A 219 8.65 -28.30 12.33
C LEU A 219 7.19 -28.72 12.60
N ASN A 220 6.96 -30.02 12.83
CA ASN A 220 5.64 -30.55 13.16
C ASN A 220 5.13 -29.99 14.49
N LYS A 221 5.99 -29.92 15.50
CA LYS A 221 5.62 -29.32 16.81
C LYS A 221 5.36 -27.82 16.70
N LYS A 222 6.11 -27.08 15.88
CA LYS A 222 5.82 -25.67 15.62
C LYS A 222 4.44 -25.48 14.97
N LYS A 223 4.07 -26.34 14.02
CA LYS A 223 2.71 -26.32 13.42
C LYS A 223 1.62 -26.60 14.45
N GLU A 224 1.77 -27.66 15.25
CA GLU A 224 0.84 -27.98 16.35
C GLU A 224 0.68 -26.81 17.32
N ILE A 225 1.78 -26.14 17.68
CA ILE A 225 1.75 -24.96 18.55
C ILE A 225 1.00 -23.81 17.91
N SER A 226 1.21 -23.56 16.60
CA SER A 226 0.51 -22.48 15.89
C SER A 226 -1.00 -22.74 15.81
N GLU A 227 -1.42 -23.96 15.55
CA GLU A 227 -2.82 -24.36 15.52
C GLU A 227 -3.49 -24.24 16.89
N LYS A 228 -2.77 -24.67 17.94
CA LYS A 228 -3.28 -24.52 19.32
C LYS A 228 -3.36 -23.06 19.75
N LYS A 229 -2.39 -22.21 19.37
CA LYS A 229 -2.47 -20.75 19.61
C LYS A 229 -3.67 -20.11 18.94
N LEU A 230 -3.95 -20.48 17.69
CA LEU A 230 -5.16 -20.04 16.98
C LEU A 230 -6.44 -20.48 17.70
N SER A 231 -6.49 -21.72 18.15
CA SER A 231 -7.62 -22.23 18.92
C SER A 231 -7.82 -21.51 20.25
N VAL A 232 -6.73 -21.24 20.98
CA VAL A 232 -6.77 -20.47 22.24
C VAL A 232 -7.28 -19.05 21.97
N SER A 233 -6.77 -18.38 20.95
CA SER A 233 -7.23 -17.03 20.56
C SER A 233 -8.74 -17.01 20.24
N LEU A 234 -9.22 -18.02 19.51
CA LEU A 234 -10.64 -18.15 19.16
C LEU A 234 -11.52 -18.43 20.39
N PHE A 235 -11.05 -19.26 21.33
CA PHE A 235 -11.77 -19.50 22.58
C PHE A 235 -11.76 -18.31 23.52
N SER A 236 -10.64 -17.55 23.56
CA SER A 236 -10.57 -16.31 24.35
C SER A 236 -11.58 -15.27 23.86
N SER A 237 -11.66 -15.05 22.53
CA SER A 237 -12.66 -14.11 21.99
C SER A 237 -14.09 -14.54 22.20
N LYS A 238 -14.39 -15.86 22.15
CA LYS A 238 -15.72 -16.37 22.50
C LYS A 238 -16.04 -16.20 24.00
N LEU A 239 -15.04 -16.33 24.84
CA LEU A 239 -15.21 -16.17 26.29
C LEU A 239 -15.52 -14.71 26.63
N GLU A 240 -14.80 -13.75 26.03
CA GLU A 240 -15.09 -12.32 26.14
C GLU A 240 -16.51 -11.97 25.64
N GLU A 241 -16.94 -12.56 24.52
CA GLU A 241 -18.30 -12.36 24.00
C GLU A 241 -19.37 -12.89 24.98
N LEU A 242 -19.13 -14.05 25.58
CA LEU A 242 -20.05 -14.65 26.60
C LEU A 242 -20.09 -13.82 27.87
N GLU A 243 -18.96 -13.33 28.37
CA GLU A 243 -18.87 -12.44 29.51
C GLU A 243 -19.63 -11.13 29.29
N GLN A 244 -19.47 -10.49 28.13
CA GLN A 244 -20.24 -9.30 27.76
C GLN A 244 -21.75 -9.57 27.69
N ASN A 245 -22.15 -10.72 27.16
CA ASN A 245 -23.55 -11.12 27.10
C ASN A 245 -24.13 -11.39 28.49
N GLN A 246 -23.36 -11.98 29.40
CA GLN A 246 -23.76 -12.19 30.77
C GLN A 246 -23.97 -10.86 31.51
N GLU A 247 -23.03 -9.93 31.40
CA GLU A 247 -23.12 -8.60 32.00
C GLU A 247 -24.33 -7.80 31.50
N THR A 248 -24.59 -7.87 30.17
CA THR A 248 -25.79 -7.23 29.60
C THR A 248 -27.09 -7.87 30.08
N THR A 249 -27.12 -9.19 30.28
CA THR A 249 -28.29 -9.93 30.82
C THR A 249 -28.55 -9.57 32.29
N GLU A 250 -27.52 -9.48 33.10
CA GLU A 250 -27.61 -9.06 34.50
C GLU A 250 -28.14 -7.62 34.62
N ARG A 251 -27.62 -6.67 33.84
CA ARG A 251 -28.13 -5.30 33.75
C ARG A 251 -29.60 -5.24 33.32
N PHE A 252 -29.96 -6.04 32.33
CA PHE A 252 -31.35 -6.12 31.86
C PHE A 252 -32.29 -6.61 32.97
N ASN A 253 -31.90 -7.62 33.72
CA ASN A 253 -32.68 -8.16 34.84
C ASN A 253 -32.84 -7.12 35.96
N GLU A 254 -31.76 -6.41 36.30
CA GLU A 254 -31.76 -5.34 37.31
C GLU A 254 -32.71 -4.18 36.91
N VAL A 255 -32.65 -3.73 35.67
CA VAL A 255 -33.54 -2.69 35.16
C VAL A 255 -34.98 -3.19 35.12
N SER A 256 -35.21 -4.43 34.76
CA SER A 256 -36.56 -5.05 34.70
C SER A 256 -37.20 -5.13 36.09
N GLU A 257 -36.46 -5.52 37.13
CA GLU A 257 -36.91 -5.53 38.52
C GLU A 257 -37.23 -4.11 39.06
N ARG A 258 -36.36 -3.15 38.72
CA ARG A 258 -36.60 -1.73 39.05
C ARG A 258 -37.86 -1.20 38.37
N LEU A 259 -38.11 -1.57 37.16
CA LEU A 259 -39.31 -1.16 36.40
C LEU A 259 -40.58 -1.77 37.01
N LYS A 260 -40.53 -3.02 37.49
CA LYS A 260 -41.61 -3.69 38.19
C LYS A 260 -41.94 -2.99 39.52
N THR A 261 -40.91 -2.68 40.32
CA THR A 261 -41.10 -1.97 41.60
C THR A 261 -41.68 -0.56 41.42
N LEU A 262 -41.28 0.15 40.36
CA LEU A 262 -41.83 1.47 40.03
C LEU A 262 -43.28 1.41 39.55
N LYS A 263 -43.65 0.38 38.77
CA LYS A 263 -45.03 0.13 38.37
C LYS A 263 -45.92 -0.13 39.60
N ASP A 264 -45.48 -0.97 40.50
CA ASP A 264 -46.24 -1.29 41.76
C ASP A 264 -46.41 -0.04 42.64
N LYS A 265 -45.37 0.79 42.76
CA LYS A 265 -45.45 2.09 43.44
C LYS A 265 -46.46 3.02 42.75
N SER A 266 -46.45 3.11 41.43
CA SER A 266 -47.38 3.89 40.64
C SER A 266 -48.82 3.46 40.83
N VAL A 267 -49.11 2.16 40.87
CA VAL A 267 -50.43 1.61 41.12
C VAL A 267 -50.92 1.99 42.52
N LYS A 268 -50.04 1.83 43.55
CA LYS A 268 -50.36 2.18 44.94
C LYS A 268 -50.66 3.69 45.06
N LEU A 269 -49.88 4.56 44.43
CA LEU A 269 -50.09 6.01 44.43
C LEU A 269 -51.42 6.39 43.74
N ARG A 270 -51.76 5.77 42.62
CA ARG A 270 -53.03 5.98 41.95
C ARG A 270 -54.22 5.53 42.80
N ALA A 271 -54.12 4.42 43.50
CA ALA A 271 -55.15 3.98 44.45
C ALA A 271 -55.34 4.97 45.60
N ASN A 272 -54.23 5.47 46.18
CA ASN A 272 -54.27 6.48 47.23
C ASN A 272 -54.90 7.79 46.74
N ILE A 273 -54.55 8.29 45.53
CA ILE A 273 -55.15 9.47 44.93
C ILE A 273 -56.65 9.27 44.72
N SER A 274 -57.06 8.08 44.26
CA SER A 274 -58.49 7.75 44.10
C SER A 274 -59.24 7.70 45.42
N MET A 275 -58.60 7.34 46.53
CA MET A 275 -59.19 7.39 47.87
C MET A 275 -59.35 8.84 48.39
N VAL A 276 -58.35 9.68 48.16
CA VAL A 276 -58.37 11.07 48.60
C VAL A 276 -59.42 11.89 47.81
N ASN A 277 -59.65 11.57 46.54
CA ASN A 277 -60.67 12.25 45.72
C ASN A 277 -62.11 11.77 45.97
N LYS A 278 -62.35 10.76 46.85
CA LYS A 278 -63.66 10.26 47.23
C LYS A 278 -64.16 10.79 48.60
N ASN A 279 -63.31 11.48 49.35
CA ASN A 279 -63.65 12.23 50.55
C ASN A 279 -63.72 13.72 50.23
#